data_e8cbfa3eb1f9203414b960c0d218cb56
#
_entry.id   e8cbfa3eb1f9203414b960c0d218cb56
#
_cell.length_a   1.000
_cell.length_b   1.000
_cell.length_c   1.000
_cell.angle_alpha   90.00
_cell.angle_beta   90.00
_cell.angle_gamma   90.00
#
_symmetry.space_group_name_H-M   'P 1'
#
loop_
_entity.id
_entity.type
_entity.pdbx_description
1 polymer ?
#
loop_
_entity_poly.entity_id
_entity_poly.type
_entity_poly.pdbx_seq_one_letter_code
_entity_poly.pdbx_strand_id
1 'polypeptide(L)'
;MKRLIALLPVIAVIAAAAMAADINGTWKATAEGPNGSMERTFVFKVEGSKVTGETTSSMMGKSTIADGKIDGDSITFTITGKLGDNEMKLTYNGKIKDNEIVFQSSAGGGGQTIEWHAKKQ
;
A
#
# COMPACT_ATOMS: atom_id res chain seq x y z
N MET A 1 -16.35 -25.83 36.58
CA MET A 1 -15.50 -25.33 36.73
C MET A 1 -14.55 -25.21 35.81
N LYS A 2 -14.09 -25.78 35.27
CA LYS A 2 -13.20 -25.80 34.46
C LYS A 2 -13.38 -25.17 33.22
N ARG A 3 -14.37 -25.03 32.84
CA ARG A 3 -14.66 -24.52 31.66
C ARG A 3 -14.16 -23.25 31.32
N LEU A 4 -14.01 -22.46 32.12
CA LEU A 4 -13.62 -21.22 31.81
C LEU A 4 -12.48 -21.10 31.02
N ILE A 5 -11.64 -21.91 31.05
CA ILE A 5 -10.47 -21.85 30.43
C ILE A 5 -10.56 -21.61 28.97
N ALA A 6 -11.52 -22.11 28.38
CA ALA A 6 -11.66 -22.02 26.96
C ALA A 6 -11.72 -20.61 26.43
N LEU A 7 -12.04 -19.71 27.27
CA LEU A 7 -12.18 -18.38 26.83
C LEU A 7 -10.92 -17.71 26.48
N LEU A 8 -9.86 -18.00 27.10
CA LEU A 8 -8.63 -17.33 26.89
C LEU A 8 -8.09 -17.37 25.48
N PRO A 9 -8.07 -18.50 24.86
CA PRO A 9 -7.55 -18.57 23.51
C PRO A 9 -8.30 -17.70 22.54
N VAL A 10 -9.55 -17.55 22.77
CA VAL A 10 -10.35 -16.75 21.89
C VAL A 10 -9.90 -15.31 21.92
N ILE A 11 -9.56 -14.83 23.07
CA ILE A 11 -9.12 -13.47 23.18
C ILE A 11 -7.84 -13.25 22.45
N ALA A 12 -6.96 -14.21 22.49
CA ALA A 12 -5.71 -14.09 21.80
C ALA A 12 -5.90 -13.96 20.30
N VAL A 13 -6.87 -14.65 19.77
CA VAL A 13 -7.12 -14.57 18.35
C VAL A 13 -7.61 -13.18 17.96
N ILE A 14 -8.41 -12.60 18.78
CA ILE A 14 -8.90 -11.28 18.48
C ILE A 14 -7.75 -10.28 18.49
N ALA A 15 -6.83 -10.44 19.38
CA ALA A 15 -5.71 -9.55 19.42
C ALA A 15 -4.88 -9.67 18.15
N ALA A 16 -4.73 -10.86 17.65
CA ALA A 16 -3.99 -11.05 16.43
C ALA A 16 -4.68 -10.35 15.26
N ALA A 17 -5.98 -10.39 15.22
CA ALA A 17 -6.71 -9.75 14.16
C ALA A 17 -6.49 -8.23 14.19
N ALA A 18 -6.26 -7.69 15.35
CA ALA A 18 -6.07 -6.27 15.47
C ALA A 18 -4.68 -5.83 15.06
N MET A 19 -3.83 -6.78 14.70
CA MET A 19 -2.48 -6.45 14.32
C MET A 19 -2.31 -5.96 12.88
N ALA A 20 -3.41 -5.79 12.18
CA ALA A 20 -3.31 -5.21 10.85
C ALA A 20 -2.63 -3.85 10.98
N ALA A 21 -1.67 -3.60 10.14
CA ALA A 21 -0.88 -2.39 10.22
C ALA A 21 -1.72 -1.15 10.02
N ASP A 22 -1.46 -0.13 10.80
CA ASP A 22 -2.14 1.15 10.65
C ASP A 22 -1.31 2.01 9.72
N ILE A 23 -1.72 2.05 8.47
CA ILE A 23 -1.01 2.86 7.49
C ILE A 23 -1.77 4.14 7.15
N ASN A 24 -2.78 4.50 7.93
CA ASN A 24 -3.48 5.75 7.69
C ASN A 24 -2.52 6.93 7.74
N GLY A 25 -2.64 7.82 6.79
CA GLY A 25 -1.83 9.02 6.77
C GLY A 25 -1.07 9.19 5.47
N THR A 26 -0.06 10.04 5.51
CA THR A 26 0.72 10.40 4.34
C THR A 26 2.05 9.66 4.33
N TRP A 27 2.41 9.14 3.17
CA TRP A 27 3.66 8.42 2.98
C TRP A 27 4.40 9.01 1.80
N LYS A 28 5.70 9.14 1.94
CA LYS A 28 6.53 9.61 0.84
C LYS A 28 7.35 8.44 0.33
N ALA A 29 7.21 8.13 -0.93
CA ALA A 29 7.89 7.03 -1.57
C ALA A 29 8.95 7.53 -2.53
N THR A 30 10.09 6.85 -2.54
CA THR A 30 11.16 7.16 -3.47
C THR A 30 11.57 5.89 -4.19
N ALA A 31 11.99 6.06 -5.44
CA ALA A 31 12.52 4.97 -6.24
C ALA A 31 13.66 5.49 -7.09
N GLU A 32 14.60 4.63 -7.38
CA GLU A 32 15.70 4.99 -8.23
C GLU A 32 15.46 4.41 -9.60
N GLY A 33 15.51 5.24 -10.60
CA GLY A 33 15.30 4.83 -11.98
C GLY A 33 16.50 5.20 -12.82
N PRO A 34 16.47 4.86 -14.10
CA PRO A 34 17.58 5.13 -15.00
C PRO A 34 17.88 6.61 -15.18
N ASN A 35 16.91 7.46 -14.93
CA ASN A 35 17.09 8.89 -15.06
C ASN A 35 17.19 9.62 -13.73
N GLY A 36 17.48 8.90 -12.67
CA GLY A 36 17.60 9.49 -11.33
C GLY A 36 16.49 9.05 -10.39
N SER A 37 16.36 9.77 -9.29
CA SER A 37 15.36 9.42 -8.30
C SER A 37 13.98 9.92 -8.67
N MET A 38 12.97 9.13 -8.35
CA MET A 38 11.58 9.50 -8.54
C MET A 38 10.92 9.56 -7.18
N GLU A 39 9.97 10.46 -7.03
CA GLU A 39 9.23 10.59 -5.79
C GLU A 39 7.74 10.53 -6.04
N ARG A 40 7.03 9.96 -5.10
CA ARG A 40 5.58 9.87 -5.16
C ARG A 40 5.05 9.94 -3.74
N THR A 41 3.95 10.63 -3.55
CA THR A 41 3.31 10.73 -2.24
C THR A 41 2.03 9.93 -2.26
N PHE A 42 1.79 9.18 -1.19
CA PHE A 42 0.55 8.42 -1.02
C PHE A 42 -0.15 8.92 0.22
N VAL A 43 -1.46 9.02 0.14
CA VAL A 43 -2.30 9.26 1.31
C VAL A 43 -3.24 8.07 1.40
N PHE A 44 -3.13 7.30 2.47
CA PHE A 44 -3.92 6.08 2.64
C PHE A 44 -4.97 6.23 3.72
N LYS A 45 -6.10 5.59 3.48
CA LYS A 45 -7.15 5.46 4.47
C LYS A 45 -7.58 4.00 4.48
N VAL A 46 -7.54 3.39 5.65
CA VAL A 46 -7.86 1.96 5.79
C VAL A 46 -9.18 1.81 6.53
N GLU A 47 -10.05 0.98 5.96
CA GLU A 47 -11.31 0.64 6.61
C GLU A 47 -11.42 -0.88 6.54
N GLY A 48 -11.18 -1.56 7.65
CA GLY A 48 -11.14 -3.01 7.65
C GLY A 48 -9.98 -3.51 6.81
N SER A 49 -10.26 -4.26 5.77
CA SER A 49 -9.23 -4.72 4.85
C SER A 49 -9.18 -3.90 3.57
N LYS A 50 -9.98 -2.84 3.49
CA LYS A 50 -10.03 -2.03 2.29
C LYS A 50 -9.16 -0.79 2.45
N VAL A 51 -8.40 -0.47 1.42
CA VAL A 51 -7.54 0.70 1.41
C VAL A 51 -8.00 1.64 0.30
N THR A 52 -8.18 2.90 0.66
CA THR A 52 -8.52 3.93 -0.31
C THR A 52 -7.50 5.06 -0.17
N GLY A 53 -7.51 5.97 -1.07
CA GLY A 53 -6.64 7.13 -0.99
C GLY A 53 -6.23 7.67 -2.32
N GLU A 54 -5.18 8.47 -2.27
CA GLU A 54 -4.71 9.17 -3.45
C GLU A 54 -3.19 9.11 -3.51
N THR A 55 -2.66 9.30 -4.70
CA THR A 55 -1.22 9.41 -4.89
C THR A 55 -0.93 10.58 -5.81
N THR A 56 0.19 11.22 -5.59
CA THR A 56 0.61 12.36 -6.39
C THR A 56 2.06 12.18 -6.80
N SER A 57 2.36 12.44 -8.04
CA SER A 57 3.74 12.44 -8.52
C SER A 57 3.96 13.65 -9.42
N SER A 58 5.21 14.04 -9.57
CA SER A 58 5.52 15.17 -10.42
C SER A 58 5.28 14.87 -11.88
N MET A 59 5.29 13.60 -12.26
CA MET A 59 5.11 13.23 -13.67
C MET A 59 3.66 13.01 -14.05
N MET A 60 2.88 12.41 -13.19
CA MET A 60 1.52 12.02 -13.54
C MET A 60 0.46 12.80 -12.79
N GLY A 61 0.86 13.71 -11.89
CA GLY A 61 -0.10 14.46 -11.12
C GLY A 61 -0.81 13.59 -10.10
N LYS A 62 -2.06 13.89 -9.82
CA LYS A 62 -2.82 13.25 -8.78
C LYS A 62 -3.69 12.13 -9.36
N SER A 63 -3.68 10.99 -8.72
CA SER A 63 -4.48 9.84 -9.12
C SER A 63 -5.13 9.21 -7.90
N THR A 64 -6.25 8.56 -8.11
CA THR A 64 -6.96 7.87 -7.04
C THR A 64 -6.53 6.41 -7.01
N ILE A 65 -6.38 5.86 -5.82
CA ILE A 65 -6.06 4.46 -5.63
C ILE A 65 -7.34 3.64 -5.83
N ALA A 66 -7.23 2.55 -6.56
CA ALA A 66 -8.36 1.64 -6.79
C ALA A 66 -7.99 0.24 -6.35
N ASP A 67 -9.01 -0.54 -6.02
CA ASP A 67 -8.87 -1.94 -5.64
C ASP A 67 -7.87 -2.18 -4.50
N GLY A 68 -7.82 -1.26 -3.56
CA GLY A 68 -6.88 -1.36 -2.45
C GLY A 68 -7.30 -2.38 -1.42
N LYS A 69 -6.35 -3.23 -1.02
CA LYS A 69 -6.58 -4.23 0.01
C LYS A 69 -5.36 -4.33 0.90
N ILE A 70 -5.60 -4.56 2.17
CA ILE A 70 -4.52 -4.81 3.11
C ILE A 70 -4.82 -6.13 3.82
N ASP A 71 -3.80 -6.97 3.95
CA ASP A 71 -3.93 -8.26 4.58
C ASP A 71 -2.66 -8.47 5.41
N GLY A 72 -2.76 -8.28 6.72
CA GLY A 72 -1.60 -8.36 7.58
C GLY A 72 -0.59 -7.29 7.23
N ASP A 73 0.57 -7.68 6.77
CA ASP A 73 1.63 -6.76 6.39
C ASP A 73 1.73 -6.57 4.87
N SER A 74 0.75 -7.04 4.12
CA SER A 74 0.75 -6.90 2.66
C SER A 74 -0.32 -5.92 2.22
N ILE A 75 0.02 -5.08 1.25
CA ILE A 75 -0.93 -4.12 0.71
C ILE A 75 -0.84 -4.17 -0.81
N THR A 76 -1.98 -4.15 -1.47
CA THR A 76 -2.03 -4.13 -2.94
C THR A 76 -3.04 -3.08 -3.39
N PHE A 77 -2.77 -2.45 -4.51
CA PHE A 77 -3.72 -1.53 -5.12
C PHE A 77 -3.30 -1.25 -6.56
N THR A 78 -4.18 -0.58 -7.29
CA THR A 78 -3.88 -0.15 -8.65
C THR A 78 -4.07 1.36 -8.76
N ILE A 79 -3.38 1.94 -9.70
CA ILE A 79 -3.48 3.35 -10.01
C ILE A 79 -3.59 3.45 -11.53
N THR A 80 -4.52 4.27 -11.99
CA THR A 80 -4.63 4.57 -13.40
C THR A 80 -4.14 5.99 -13.61
N GLY A 81 -3.14 6.16 -14.44
CA GLY A 81 -2.60 7.47 -14.75
C GLY A 81 -2.68 7.74 -16.24
N LYS A 82 -2.59 8.99 -16.61
CA LYS A 82 -2.58 9.38 -18.02
C LYS A 82 -1.28 10.04 -18.36
N LEU A 83 -0.68 9.58 -19.44
CA LEU A 83 0.48 10.22 -20.01
C LEU A 83 0.06 10.68 -21.40
N GLY A 84 -0.29 11.96 -21.52
CA GLY A 84 -0.86 12.48 -22.76
C GLY A 84 -2.23 11.87 -23.00
N ASP A 85 -2.42 11.24 -24.15
CA ASP A 85 -3.69 10.61 -24.49
C ASP A 85 -3.73 9.14 -24.10
N ASN A 86 -2.63 8.63 -23.54
CA ASN A 86 -2.56 7.23 -23.16
C ASN A 86 -2.85 7.02 -21.70
N GLU A 87 -3.63 5.98 -21.41
CA GLU A 87 -3.96 5.63 -20.04
C GLU A 87 -3.11 4.45 -19.62
N MET A 88 -2.49 4.52 -18.47
CA MET A 88 -1.67 3.44 -17.95
C MET A 88 -2.24 2.96 -16.62
N LYS A 89 -2.29 1.65 -16.45
CA LYS A 89 -2.70 1.07 -15.20
C LYS A 89 -1.46 0.48 -14.52
N LEU A 90 -1.20 0.92 -13.31
CA LEU A 90 -0.07 0.47 -12.53
C LEU A 90 -0.57 -0.36 -11.36
N THR A 91 0.07 -1.50 -11.12
CA THR A 91 -0.26 -2.34 -9.99
C THR A 91 0.86 -2.23 -8.96
N TYR A 92 0.48 -2.02 -7.71
CA TYR A 92 1.42 -1.90 -6.61
C TYR A 92 1.20 -3.03 -5.62
N ASN A 93 2.29 -3.68 -5.23
CA ASN A 93 2.27 -4.70 -4.19
C ASN A 93 3.30 -4.28 -3.16
N GLY A 94 2.90 -4.15 -1.92
CA GLY A 94 3.78 -3.67 -0.87
C GLY A 94 3.87 -4.58 0.33
N LYS A 95 4.99 -4.48 1.02
CA LYS A 95 5.21 -5.13 2.30
C LYS A 95 5.42 -4.04 3.33
N ILE A 96 4.69 -4.12 4.42
CA ILE A 96 4.73 -3.14 5.48
C ILE A 96 5.68 -3.61 6.57
N LYS A 97 6.63 -2.77 6.93
CA LYS A 97 7.56 -3.05 8.03
C LYS A 97 7.69 -1.81 8.86
N ASP A 98 7.21 -1.86 10.08
CA ASP A 98 7.29 -0.71 10.99
C ASP A 98 6.80 0.57 10.31
N ASN A 99 7.67 1.51 10.08
CA ASN A 99 7.31 2.78 9.47
C ASN A 99 7.71 2.87 8.00
N GLU A 100 7.92 1.74 7.38
CA GLU A 100 8.31 1.71 5.98
C GLU A 100 7.46 0.71 5.21
N ILE A 101 7.15 1.05 3.97
CA ILE A 101 6.49 0.11 3.06
C ILE A 101 7.38 0.00 1.82
N VAL A 102 7.69 -1.22 1.43
CA VAL A 102 8.44 -1.45 0.19
C VAL A 102 7.45 -1.93 -0.85
N PHE A 103 7.27 -1.15 -1.89
CA PHE A 103 6.34 -1.48 -2.97
C PHE A 103 7.08 -1.96 -4.21
N GLN A 104 6.45 -2.89 -4.91
CA GLN A 104 6.87 -3.27 -6.25
C GLN A 104 5.76 -2.82 -7.18
N SER A 105 6.05 -1.93 -8.11
CA SER A 105 5.04 -1.48 -9.07
C SER A 105 5.36 -2.00 -10.44
N SER A 106 4.32 -2.33 -11.18
CA SER A 106 4.48 -2.80 -12.55
C SER A 106 3.38 -2.23 -13.41
N ALA A 107 3.73 -1.92 -14.65
CA ALA A 107 2.74 -1.50 -15.62
C ALA A 107 2.11 -2.73 -16.22
N GLY A 108 0.87 -2.66 -16.60
CA GLY A 108 0.21 -3.78 -17.24
C GLY A 108 0.93 -4.17 -18.52
N GLY A 109 0.89 -5.43 -18.87
CA GLY A 109 1.52 -5.87 -20.07
C GLY A 109 2.98 -6.32 -19.94
N GLY A 110 3.42 -6.58 -18.72
CA GLY A 110 4.74 -7.16 -18.53
C GLY A 110 5.89 -6.18 -18.57
N GLY A 111 5.63 -4.97 -18.20
CA GLY A 111 6.67 -3.97 -18.13
C GLY A 111 7.63 -4.22 -16.99
N GLN A 112 8.54 -3.30 -16.82
CA GLN A 112 9.53 -3.38 -15.77
C GLN A 112 8.90 -3.17 -14.40
N THR A 113 9.49 -3.80 -13.40
CA THR A 113 9.06 -3.61 -12.03
C THR A 113 9.94 -2.55 -11.39
N ILE A 114 9.33 -1.64 -10.67
CA ILE A 114 10.05 -0.58 -9.97
C ILE A 114 9.84 -0.77 -8.48
N GLU A 115 10.92 -0.70 -7.73
CA GLU A 115 10.85 -0.83 -6.28
C GLU A 115 10.80 0.56 -5.64
N TRP A 116 9.82 0.77 -4.79
CA TRP A 116 9.64 2.02 -4.08
C TRP A 116 9.79 1.82 -2.59
N HIS A 117 10.42 2.75 -1.93
CA HIS A 117 10.54 2.74 -0.48
C HIS A 117 9.75 3.91 0.07
N ALA A 118 8.70 3.62 0.80
CA ALA A 118 7.82 4.64 1.34
C ALA A 118 7.99 4.77 2.84
N LYS A 119 8.05 5.99 3.31
CA LYS A 119 8.17 6.28 4.74
C LYS A 119 7.03 7.17 5.19
N LYS A 120 6.52 6.87 6.36
CA LYS A 120 5.41 7.63 6.90
C LYS A 120 5.88 9.03 7.31
N GLN A 121 5.10 10.02 6.97
CA GLN A 121 5.41 11.41 7.28
C GLN A 121 4.79 11.85 8.60
#